data_a68d2e7db4dee2cc99b1d6e4fd0b3091
#
_entry.id   a68d2e7db4dee2cc99b1d6e4fd0b3091
#
_cell.length_a   1.000
_cell.length_b   1.000
_cell.length_c   1.000
_cell.angle_alpha   90.00
_cell.angle_beta   90.00
_cell.angle_gamma   90.00
#
_symmetry.space_group_name_H-M   'P 1'
#
loop_
_entity.id
_entity.type
_entity.pdbx_description
1 polymer ?
#
loop_
_entity_poly.entity_id
_entity_poly.type
_entity_poly.pdbx_seq_one_letter_code
_entity_poly.pdbx_strand_id
1 'polypeptide(L)'
;MATALVFATGAAASSADMSVTSSSYAAGARGVRLTVVLRYEIQCGYPGAAPVVLTLPGRIPTKVRTATVLVDGKPTRSVTVHGHELTIAMPPRPAIMCDSITMGRLTLVLTAGAGVANPAAAGSYSVHASKGSLRFAARLAIR
;
A
#
# COMPACT_ATOMS: atom_id res chain seq x y z
N MET A 1 -26.11 17.02 -22.78
CA MET A 1 -25.89 16.46 -22.77
C MET A 1 -25.29 15.60 -22.06
N ALA A 2 -25.35 14.94 -21.72
CA ALA A 2 -24.99 14.18 -21.05
C ALA A 2 -24.17 13.35 -20.98
N THR A 3 -23.94 12.80 -20.84
CA THR A 3 -23.14 12.11 -20.85
C THR A 3 -22.74 11.14 -20.08
N ALA A 4 -22.82 10.62 -19.78
CA ALA A 4 -22.48 9.76 -19.24
C ALA A 4 -21.76 9.01 -18.88
N LEU A 5 -21.53 8.54 -18.75
CA LEU A 5 -20.92 7.93 -18.48
C LEU A 5 -20.63 6.86 -18.12
N VAL A 6 -20.42 6.41 -18.01
CA VAL A 6 -20.13 5.54 -17.84
C VAL A 6 -19.59 4.68 -17.34
N PHE A 7 -19.44 4.08 -17.15
CA PHE A 7 -19.00 3.43 -16.77
C PHE A 7 -18.54 2.43 -16.63
N ALA A 8 -18.25 2.24 -16.44
CA ALA A 8 -17.65 1.54 -16.28
C ALA A 8 -17.66 0.51 -15.89
N THR A 9 -17.82 0.09 -15.68
CA THR A 9 -18.04 -0.75 -15.49
C THR A 9 -17.46 -1.74 -15.25
N GLY A 10 -17.35 -2.11 -15.54
CA GLY A 10 -16.87 -3.11 -15.50
C GLY A 10 -16.25 -3.70 -14.67
N ALA A 11 -15.86 -3.54 -14.68
CA ALA A 11 -15.00 -4.01 -14.08
C ALA A 11 -15.10 -4.76 -13.11
N ALA A 12 -15.68 -4.87 -12.82
CA ALA A 12 -15.78 -5.66 -11.97
C ALA A 12 -14.90 -6.18 -11.27
N ALA A 13 -14.64 -6.44 -11.48
CA ALA A 13 -13.79 -6.91 -11.02
C ALA A 13 -13.40 -7.06 -9.75
N SER A 14 -12.43 -7.18 -9.46
CA SER A 14 -11.90 -7.45 -8.20
C SER A 14 -12.10 -6.30 -7.31
N SER A 15 -12.66 -6.47 -6.21
CA SER A 15 -12.66 -5.49 -5.17
C SER A 15 -11.27 -5.33 -4.63
N ALA A 16 -10.71 -4.18 -4.78
CA ALA A 16 -9.43 -3.82 -4.22
C ALA A 16 -9.55 -2.44 -3.58
N ASP A 17 -9.18 -2.35 -2.32
CA ASP A 17 -9.43 -1.19 -1.50
C ASP A 17 -8.24 -0.93 -0.59
N MET A 18 -7.90 0.33 -0.39
CA MET A 18 -6.77 0.72 0.44
C MET A 18 -7.13 1.87 1.34
N SER A 19 -6.67 1.81 2.58
CA SER A 19 -6.72 2.95 3.49
C SER A 19 -5.33 3.26 4.00
N VAL A 20 -5.06 4.53 4.23
CA VAL A 20 -3.77 5.02 4.73
C VAL A 20 -4.03 5.95 5.90
N THR A 21 -3.37 5.70 7.01
CA THR A 21 -3.40 6.60 8.17
C THR A 21 -1.97 6.94 8.57
N SER A 22 -1.80 8.12 9.13
CA SER A 22 -0.48 8.62 9.53
C SER A 22 -0.51 9.08 10.99
N SER A 23 0.63 8.98 11.66
CA SER A 23 0.79 9.54 13.00
C SER A 23 0.80 11.06 13.02
N SER A 24 1.06 11.68 11.88
CA SER A 24 1.01 13.14 11.72
C SER A 24 0.60 13.48 10.30
N TYR A 25 -0.24 14.48 10.16
CA TYR A 25 -0.64 15.02 8.86
C TYR A 25 -0.01 16.39 8.60
N ALA A 26 0.95 16.79 9.43
CA ALA A 26 1.62 18.08 9.25
C ALA A 26 2.57 18.03 8.05
N ALA A 27 2.57 19.10 7.26
CA ALA A 27 3.48 19.22 6.13
C ALA A 27 4.93 19.16 6.61
N GLY A 28 5.75 18.38 5.92
CA GLY A 28 7.16 18.22 6.24
C GLY A 28 7.47 17.41 7.49
N ALA A 29 6.48 16.85 8.18
CA ALA A 29 6.72 16.03 9.36
C ALA A 29 7.61 14.85 9.00
N ARG A 30 8.58 14.58 9.84
CA ARG A 30 9.58 13.52 9.63
C ARG A 30 9.32 12.34 10.54
N GLY A 31 9.73 11.17 10.11
CA GLY A 31 9.61 9.96 10.90
C GLY A 31 8.16 9.64 11.23
N VAL A 32 7.28 9.86 10.29
CA VAL A 32 5.87 9.54 10.50
C VAL A 32 5.65 8.04 10.44
N ARG A 33 4.71 7.58 11.25
CA ARG A 33 4.25 6.19 11.19
C ARG A 33 3.09 6.13 10.21
N LEU A 34 3.24 5.36 9.15
CA LEU A 34 2.18 5.13 8.18
C LEU A 34 1.63 3.73 8.34
N THR A 35 0.32 3.63 8.40
CA THR A 35 -0.38 2.35 8.39
C THR A 35 -1.18 2.25 7.12
N VAL A 36 -0.87 1.25 6.32
CA VAL A 36 -1.54 0.99 5.04
C VAL A 36 -2.26 -0.33 5.14
N VAL A 37 -3.56 -0.32 4.91
CA VAL A 37 -4.37 -1.53 4.92
C VAL A 37 -4.87 -1.78 3.52
N LEU A 38 -4.54 -2.94 2.97
CA LEU A 38 -5.01 -3.39 1.67
C LEU A 38 -6.05 -4.47 1.88
N ARG A 39 -7.18 -4.33 1.20
CA ARG A 39 -8.24 -5.34 1.18
C ARG A 39 -8.49 -5.74 -0.25
N TYR A 40 -8.60 -7.02 -0.50
CA TYR A 40 -8.73 -7.55 -1.86
C TYR A 40 -9.36 -8.93 -1.85
N GLU A 41 -9.94 -9.29 -2.97
CA GLU A 41 -10.43 -10.64 -3.16
C GLU A 41 -9.26 -11.58 -3.48
N ILE A 42 -9.25 -12.71 -2.82
CA ILE A 42 -8.29 -13.78 -3.08
C ILE A 42 -8.99 -14.82 -3.93
N GLN A 43 -8.46 -15.05 -5.10
CA GLN A 43 -9.02 -15.99 -6.07
C GLN A 43 -7.96 -16.99 -6.49
N CYS A 44 -8.42 -18.04 -7.18
CA CYS A 44 -7.54 -19.02 -7.79
C CYS A 44 -6.52 -18.30 -8.69
N GLY A 45 -5.27 -18.68 -8.58
CA GLY A 45 -4.19 -18.02 -9.33
C GLY A 45 -3.70 -16.72 -8.72
N TYR A 46 -4.18 -16.36 -7.55
CA TYR A 46 -3.74 -15.16 -6.87
C TYR A 46 -2.24 -15.23 -6.54
N PRO A 47 -1.50 -14.16 -6.84
CA PRO A 47 -0.05 -14.15 -6.59
C PRO A 47 0.27 -13.90 -5.11
N GLY A 48 0.00 -14.89 -4.27
CA GLY A 48 0.08 -14.74 -2.81
C GLY A 48 1.39 -14.16 -2.29
N ALA A 49 2.52 -14.56 -2.89
CA ALA A 49 3.83 -14.11 -2.46
C ALA A 49 4.34 -12.89 -3.22
N ALA A 50 3.55 -12.33 -4.13
CA ALA A 50 4.00 -11.16 -4.89
C ALA A 50 4.30 -10.00 -3.94
N PRO A 51 5.40 -9.27 -4.14
CA PRO A 51 5.74 -8.14 -3.30
C PRO A 51 4.72 -7.01 -3.47
N VAL A 52 4.63 -6.19 -2.45
CA VAL A 52 3.87 -4.93 -2.55
C VAL A 52 4.82 -3.83 -2.96
N VAL A 53 4.44 -3.10 -4.00
CA VAL A 53 5.14 -1.88 -4.39
C VAL A 53 4.28 -0.71 -3.92
N LEU A 54 4.81 0.05 -2.96
CA LEU A 54 4.10 1.16 -2.34
C LEU A 54 4.73 2.47 -2.81
N THR A 55 3.93 3.33 -3.40
CA THR A 55 4.37 4.64 -3.89
C THR A 55 3.84 5.73 -2.97
N LEU A 56 4.75 6.46 -2.34
CA LEU A 56 4.43 7.50 -1.37
C LEU A 56 4.72 8.89 -1.93
N PRO A 57 3.90 9.89 -1.56
CA PRO A 57 4.12 11.25 -2.05
C PRO A 57 5.25 11.98 -1.32
N GLY A 58 5.57 11.56 -0.12
CA GLY A 58 6.59 12.20 0.69
C GLY A 58 7.98 11.63 0.45
N ARG A 59 8.90 12.08 1.28
CA ARG A 59 10.29 11.66 1.16
C ARG A 59 10.52 10.32 1.83
N ILE A 60 11.25 9.46 1.15
CA ILE A 60 11.68 8.17 1.67
C ILE A 60 13.20 8.15 1.70
N PRO A 61 13.83 7.73 2.82
CA PRO A 61 15.28 7.57 2.85
C PRO A 61 15.74 6.58 1.76
N THR A 62 16.98 6.75 1.29
CA THR A 62 17.52 5.85 0.27
C THR A 62 17.65 4.41 0.75
N LYS A 63 17.75 4.23 2.08
CA LYS A 63 17.79 2.91 2.68
C LYS A 63 16.79 2.85 3.82
N VAL A 64 16.00 1.80 3.84
CA VAL A 64 15.03 1.53 4.90
C VAL A 64 15.35 0.14 5.44
N ARG A 65 15.46 0.03 6.76
CA ARG A 65 15.78 -1.25 7.40
C ARG A 65 14.54 -2.12 7.47
N THR A 66 14.71 -3.40 7.24
CA THR A 66 13.61 -4.37 7.27
C THR A 66 12.89 -4.38 8.62
N ALA A 67 13.62 -4.14 9.72
CA ALA A 67 13.02 -4.11 11.04
C ALA A 67 12.00 -2.97 11.22
N THR A 68 12.04 -1.95 10.36
CA THR A 68 11.16 -0.79 10.47
C THR A 68 9.93 -0.87 9.59
N VAL A 69 9.79 -1.94 8.81
CA VAL A 69 8.64 -2.17 7.93
C VAL A 69 7.98 -3.48 8.35
N LEU A 70 6.75 -3.37 8.83
CA LEU A 70 6.01 -4.52 9.35
C LEU A 70 4.96 -4.95 8.35
N VAL A 71 4.87 -6.25 8.13
CA VAL A 71 3.83 -6.89 7.34
C VAL A 71 3.02 -7.77 8.28
N ASP A 72 1.77 -7.40 8.50
CA ASP A 72 0.89 -8.07 9.47
C ASP A 72 1.56 -8.21 10.84
N GLY A 73 2.26 -7.15 11.26
CA GLY A 73 2.90 -7.08 12.58
C GLY A 73 4.28 -7.67 12.67
N LYS A 74 4.81 -8.25 11.59
CA LYS A 74 6.15 -8.85 11.59
C LYS A 74 7.07 -8.13 10.62
N PRO A 75 8.36 -7.97 10.96
CA PRO A 75 9.31 -7.36 10.04
C PRO A 75 9.35 -8.08 8.71
N THR A 76 9.41 -7.31 7.62
CA THR A 76 9.57 -7.89 6.30
C THR A 76 10.97 -8.50 6.14
N ARG A 77 11.11 -9.43 5.21
CA ARG A 77 12.41 -10.01 4.90
C ARG A 77 13.26 -9.10 4.05
N SER A 78 12.64 -8.27 3.25
CA SER A 78 13.36 -7.43 2.30
C SER A 78 12.52 -6.21 1.99
N VAL A 79 13.18 -5.06 1.94
CA VAL A 79 12.59 -3.82 1.47
C VAL A 79 13.64 -3.09 0.66
N THR A 80 13.25 -2.62 -0.51
CA THR A 80 14.13 -1.83 -1.36
C THR A 80 13.44 -0.51 -1.67
N VAL A 81 14.25 0.53 -1.81
CA VAL A 81 13.76 1.88 -2.09
C VAL A 81 14.25 2.33 -3.46
N HIS A 82 13.34 2.85 -4.24
CA HIS A 82 13.66 3.39 -5.55
C HIS A 82 12.85 4.68 -5.74
N GLY A 83 13.48 5.81 -5.43
CA GLY A 83 12.78 7.10 -5.46
C GLY A 83 11.66 7.16 -4.43
N HIS A 84 10.44 7.28 -4.89
CA HIS A 84 9.24 7.31 -4.05
C HIS A 84 8.59 5.94 -3.89
N GLU A 85 9.24 4.88 -4.35
CA GLU A 85 8.69 3.54 -4.29
C GLU A 85 9.43 2.67 -3.28
N LEU A 86 8.65 1.92 -2.52
CA LEU A 86 9.13 0.87 -1.63
C LEU A 86 8.63 -0.46 -2.16
N THR A 87 9.55 -1.38 -2.40
CA THR A 87 9.19 -2.76 -2.73
C THR A 87 9.37 -3.59 -1.48
N ILE A 88 8.26 -4.14 -0.98
CA ILE A 88 8.20 -4.83 0.30
C ILE A 88 7.91 -6.30 0.05
N ALA A 89 8.80 -7.17 0.50
CA ALA A 89 8.62 -8.61 0.35
C ALA A 89 7.51 -9.12 1.25
N MET A 90 6.71 -10.01 0.72
CA MET A 90 5.62 -10.64 1.45
C MET A 90 6.08 -12.00 1.98
N PRO A 91 5.55 -12.42 3.15
CA PRO A 91 5.79 -13.78 3.59
C PRO A 91 5.12 -14.77 2.64
N PRO A 92 5.67 -15.97 2.50
CA PRO A 92 5.01 -17.00 1.70
C PRO A 92 3.64 -17.33 2.29
N ARG A 93 2.68 -17.58 1.44
CA ARG A 93 1.35 -17.98 1.84
C ARG A 93 1.04 -19.35 1.29
N PRO A 94 0.27 -20.15 2.03
CA PRO A 94 -0.15 -21.46 1.51
C PRO A 94 -1.04 -21.29 0.27
N ALA A 95 -1.10 -22.34 -0.52
CA ALA A 95 -1.97 -22.36 -1.68
C ALA A 95 -3.43 -22.20 -1.26
N ILE A 96 -4.19 -21.49 -2.08
CA ILE A 96 -5.59 -21.21 -1.83
C ILE A 96 -6.42 -22.13 -2.71
N MET A 97 -7.45 -22.73 -2.12
CA MET A 97 -8.36 -23.54 -2.89
C MET A 97 -9.15 -22.67 -3.87
N CYS A 98 -9.36 -23.20 -5.05
CA CYS A 98 -9.94 -22.43 -6.15
C CYS A 98 -11.46 -22.40 -6.19
N ASP A 99 -12.10 -23.04 -5.23
CA ASP A 99 -13.56 -23.20 -5.22
C ASP A 99 -14.27 -22.14 -4.38
N SER A 100 -13.53 -21.19 -3.82
CA SER A 100 -14.14 -20.13 -3.01
C SER A 100 -13.43 -18.81 -3.20
N ILE A 101 -14.18 -17.74 -3.03
CA ILE A 101 -13.65 -16.37 -3.03
C ILE A 101 -13.56 -15.96 -1.57
N THR A 102 -12.39 -15.48 -1.18
CA THR A 102 -12.13 -15.02 0.17
C THR A 102 -11.61 -13.58 0.14
N MET A 103 -11.97 -12.80 1.14
CA MET A 103 -11.42 -11.46 1.28
C MET A 103 -10.10 -11.55 2.03
N GLY A 104 -9.06 -11.00 1.40
CA GLY A 104 -7.75 -10.87 2.01
C GLY A 104 -7.58 -9.49 2.62
N ARG A 105 -6.78 -9.44 3.67
CA ARG A 105 -6.38 -8.19 4.31
C ARG A 105 -4.89 -8.24 4.59
N LEU A 106 -4.23 -7.15 4.26
CA LEU A 106 -2.79 -7.00 4.49
C LEU A 106 -2.56 -5.66 5.16
N THR A 107 -1.89 -5.66 6.29
CA THR A 107 -1.55 -4.46 7.00
C THR A 107 -0.05 -4.20 6.92
N LEU A 108 0.32 -3.07 6.34
CA LEU A 108 1.70 -2.63 6.25
C LEU A 108 1.88 -1.46 7.21
N VAL A 109 2.93 -1.51 8.01
CA VAL A 109 3.27 -0.42 8.90
C VAL A 109 4.70 0.02 8.63
N LEU A 110 4.84 1.26 8.20
CA LEU A 110 6.13 1.93 8.16
C LEU A 110 6.27 2.64 9.49
N THR A 111 7.12 2.11 10.37
CA THR A 111 7.31 2.69 11.70
C THR A 111 8.06 4.02 11.58
N ALA A 112 8.09 4.78 12.67
CA ALA A 112 8.84 6.03 12.71
C ALA A 112 10.31 5.81 12.31
N GLY A 113 10.87 4.65 12.66
CA GLY A 113 12.26 4.30 12.32
C GLY A 113 12.50 4.14 10.82
N ALA A 114 11.47 4.00 10.01
CA ALA A 114 11.64 3.94 8.56
C ALA A 114 12.06 5.30 7.99
N GLY A 115 11.82 6.37 8.72
CA GLY A 115 12.28 7.70 8.34
C GLY A 115 11.47 8.37 7.23
N VAL A 116 10.28 7.90 6.97
CA VAL A 116 9.43 8.49 5.95
C VAL A 116 8.94 9.86 6.41
N ALA A 117 8.92 10.82 5.51
CA ALA A 117 8.44 12.16 5.79
C ALA A 117 7.20 12.49 4.97
N ASN A 118 6.36 13.34 5.50
CA ASN A 118 5.24 13.90 4.74
C ASN A 118 5.75 14.84 3.65
N PRO A 119 4.97 15.07 2.59
CA PRO A 119 5.28 16.12 1.64
C PRO A 119 5.50 17.47 2.34
N ALA A 120 6.40 18.28 1.79
CA ALA A 120 6.74 19.57 2.40
C ALA A 120 5.61 20.59 2.29
N ALA A 121 4.71 20.43 1.34
CA ALA A 121 3.61 21.35 1.12
C ALA A 121 2.29 20.69 1.51
N ALA A 122 1.38 21.48 2.06
CA ALA A 122 0.03 21.02 2.34
C ALA A 122 -0.70 20.70 1.04
N GLY A 123 -1.61 19.76 1.09
CA GLY A 123 -2.37 19.35 -0.09
C GLY A 123 -2.93 17.94 0.06
N SER A 124 -3.66 17.52 -0.95
CA SER A 124 -4.20 16.17 -1.02
C SER A 124 -3.35 15.36 -1.98
N TYR A 125 -2.76 14.30 -1.49
CA TYR A 125 -1.82 13.47 -2.24
C TYR A 125 -2.37 12.07 -2.45
N SER A 126 -1.96 11.43 -3.54
CA SER A 126 -2.30 10.05 -3.80
C SER A 126 -1.21 9.14 -3.25
N VAL A 127 -1.63 8.04 -2.64
CA VAL A 127 -0.78 6.93 -2.26
C VAL A 127 -1.22 5.75 -3.11
N HIS A 128 -0.28 5.09 -3.75
CA HIS A 128 -0.57 3.95 -4.61
C HIS A 128 0.13 2.71 -4.10
N ALA A 129 -0.49 1.58 -4.32
CA ALA A 129 0.13 0.29 -4.07
C ALA A 129 -0.22 -0.68 -5.19
N SER A 130 0.65 -1.61 -5.42
CA SER A 130 0.36 -2.73 -6.32
C SER A 130 0.86 -4.02 -5.70
N LYS A 131 0.15 -5.10 -6.00
CA LYS A 131 0.53 -6.45 -5.60
C LYS A 131 0.14 -7.39 -6.74
N GLY A 132 1.12 -7.84 -7.51
CA GLY A 132 0.84 -8.57 -8.74
C GLY A 132 0.03 -7.68 -9.68
N SER A 133 -1.11 -8.17 -10.13
CA SER A 133 -2.01 -7.41 -11.01
C SER A 133 -2.96 -6.48 -10.26
N LEU A 134 -3.01 -6.58 -8.94
CA LEU A 134 -3.90 -5.75 -8.12
C LEU A 134 -3.35 -4.34 -7.99
N ARG A 135 -4.24 -3.36 -8.08
CA ARG A 135 -3.90 -1.95 -7.95
C ARG A 135 -4.76 -1.31 -6.88
N PHE A 136 -4.13 -0.47 -6.07
CA PHE A 136 -4.76 0.20 -4.94
C PHE A 136 -4.41 1.68 -4.97
N ALA A 137 -5.33 2.50 -4.49
CA ALA A 137 -5.08 3.93 -4.35
C ALA A 137 -5.85 4.47 -3.15
N ALA A 138 -5.25 5.44 -2.48
CA ALA A 138 -5.87 6.16 -1.38
C ALA A 138 -5.38 7.59 -1.38
N ARG A 139 -6.09 8.45 -0.67
CA ARG A 139 -5.72 9.87 -0.54
C ARG A 139 -5.15 10.12 0.83
N LEU A 140 -4.18 10.99 0.87
CA LEU A 140 -3.54 11.44 2.11
C LEU A 140 -3.59 12.98 2.14
N ALA A 141 -4.32 13.51 3.09
CA ALA A 141 -4.48 14.96 3.23
C ALA A 141 -3.43 15.50 4.19
N ILE A 142 -2.56 16.35 3.69
CA ILE A 142 -1.47 16.99 4.45
C ILE A 142 -1.85 18.45 4.70
N ARG A 143 -1.65 18.90 5.90
CA ARG A 143 -2.03 20.24 6.36
C ARG A 143 -0.86 21.14 6.64
#